data_7f6ca9c7a1a5f3434a0456406069bb2f
#
_entry.id   7f6ca9c7a1a5f3434a0456406069bb2f
#
_cell.length_a   1.000
_cell.length_b   1.000
_cell.length_c   1.000
_cell.angle_alpha   90.00
_cell.angle_beta   90.00
_cell.angle_gamma   90.00
#
_symmetry.space_group_name_H-M   'P 1'
#
loop_
_entity.id
_entity.type
_entity.pdbx_description
1 polymer ?
#
loop_
_entity_poly.entity_id
_entity_poly.type
_entity_poly.pdbx_seq_one_letter_code
_entity_poly.pdbx_strand_id
1 'polypeptide(L)'
;MQIQLLKRGLWIMIAPLCFVACEKGPDSNILNDGNYGTTETPLRDAADFPIGAAISGTPFLGDANYSGAVKRDFDGVTFEYLMKHGAIVQDNGSLNYTNTDALVSAVGTQEIFGHTLAWHDNVNSNYLKSYAGIITPDAPESIVNGGFEAGGGSLSNWGTYNAQSGSTVAATTVSSEVRTGSAAMKVQANVGDPTGQWKVQVASDLFTTESGKQYRVAYWVRAASGTGSIRMSTQTSGGGSAQYQGDQPIPSGTFTQIVWTFTANSPQTRILFDMGGAVNTYFIDDVSAKEVIPAASGPQIAAKLDEALDDFITNTVNRYKGKVRAWDVVNEPMSPGGAYRTSLNSTDISGIATKPNFLMWSDYMGRDYALKAFQHAAAADATADLYINDFGLESSAAKTDSLIAFVNELKSKGAKIDGIGTQMHLARTTISYAGIDRMMEKLAATGLKIRISELDVRVVQNSASGGMTPLFAGYQAAIYKYAIESYMKHVPAAQRAGITIWGVNDANSWLYSGGAEFPLLYDNEYKRKPAYTAILQALQAK
;
A
#
# COMPACT_ATOMS: atom_id res chain seq x y z
N MET A 1 55.30 -3.49 56.63
CA MET A 1 55.96 -4.11 55.50
C MET A 1 55.28 -5.48 55.30
N GLN A 2 54.19 -5.51 54.48
CA GLN A 2 53.50 -6.73 54.12
C GLN A 2 53.21 -6.67 52.61
N ILE A 3 53.74 -7.63 51.93
CA ILE A 3 53.69 -7.77 50.47
C ILE A 3 52.38 -8.52 50.15
N GLN A 4 51.46 -7.91 49.38
CA GLN A 4 50.31 -8.62 48.84
C GLN A 4 50.63 -9.18 47.48
N LEU A 5 50.51 -10.50 47.36
CA LEU A 5 50.60 -11.26 46.12
C LEU A 5 49.32 -11.08 45.27
N LEU A 6 49.47 -10.53 44.08
CA LEU A 6 48.43 -10.54 43.04
C LEU A 6 48.33 -11.94 42.42
N LYS A 7 47.20 -12.62 42.61
CA LYS A 7 46.77 -13.79 41.81
C LYS A 7 46.19 -13.34 40.50
N ARG A 8 46.86 -13.55 39.40
CA ARG A 8 46.32 -13.43 38.05
C ARG A 8 45.47 -14.66 37.75
N GLY A 9 44.13 -14.48 37.69
CA GLY A 9 43.20 -15.48 37.17
C GLY A 9 43.17 -15.47 35.66
N LEU A 10 43.55 -16.58 35.06
CA LEU A 10 43.49 -16.84 33.61
C LEU A 10 42.08 -17.21 33.27
N TRP A 11 41.30 -16.27 32.63
CA TRP A 11 40.01 -16.58 32.07
C TRP A 11 40.22 -17.22 30.69
N ILE A 12 39.96 -18.52 30.58
CA ILE A 12 39.88 -19.21 29.30
C ILE A 12 38.49 -18.88 28.74
N MET A 13 38.44 -18.00 27.73
CA MET A 13 37.23 -17.82 26.90
C MET A 13 37.06 -19.07 26.02
N ILE A 14 36.10 -19.92 26.37
CA ILE A 14 35.58 -20.95 25.47
C ILE A 14 34.65 -20.22 24.51
N ALA A 15 35.12 -19.90 23.30
CA ALA A 15 34.27 -19.47 22.21
C ALA A 15 33.39 -20.67 21.79
N PRO A 16 32.05 -20.51 21.68
CA PRO A 16 31.25 -21.56 21.07
C PRO A 16 31.66 -21.66 19.59
N LEU A 17 32.21 -22.80 19.20
CA LEU A 17 32.30 -23.18 17.79
C LEU A 17 30.85 -23.32 17.30
N CYS A 18 30.35 -22.30 16.64
CA CYS A 18 29.21 -22.44 15.75
C CYS A 18 29.67 -23.36 14.61
N PHE A 19 29.28 -24.62 14.68
CA PHE A 19 29.26 -25.49 13.51
C PHE A 19 28.23 -24.86 12.56
N VAL A 20 28.71 -24.01 11.64
CA VAL A 20 28.00 -23.76 10.40
C VAL A 20 28.01 -25.10 9.68
N ALA A 21 26.91 -25.84 9.78
CA ALA A 21 26.67 -26.94 8.88
C ALA A 21 26.72 -26.35 7.47
N CYS A 22 27.79 -26.59 6.74
CA CYS A 22 27.79 -26.41 5.30
C CYS A 22 26.66 -27.31 4.77
N GLU A 23 25.48 -26.76 4.54
CA GLU A 23 24.49 -27.42 3.71
C GLU A 23 25.19 -27.70 2.39
N LYS A 24 25.35 -28.99 2.07
CA LYS A 24 25.82 -29.39 0.76
C LYS A 24 24.87 -28.77 -0.24
N GLY A 25 25.39 -27.90 -1.11
CA GLY A 25 24.69 -27.50 -2.31
C GLY A 25 24.24 -28.77 -3.08
N PRO A 26 23.35 -28.65 -4.07
CA PRO A 26 22.90 -29.80 -4.83
C PRO A 26 24.10 -30.66 -5.17
N ASP A 27 24.01 -31.96 -4.86
CA ASP A 27 25.06 -32.89 -5.24
C ASP A 27 25.45 -32.61 -6.69
N SER A 28 26.76 -32.51 -6.96
CA SER A 28 27.25 -32.27 -8.32
C SER A 28 26.70 -33.29 -9.34
N ASN A 29 26.14 -34.38 -8.87
CA ASN A 29 25.39 -35.37 -9.63
C ASN A 29 24.04 -34.87 -10.13
N ILE A 30 23.33 -33.99 -9.39
CA ILE A 30 22.06 -33.39 -9.87
C ILE A 30 22.28 -32.50 -11.09
N LEU A 31 23.47 -31.89 -11.20
CA LEU A 31 23.85 -31.08 -12.37
C LEU A 31 24.27 -31.92 -13.59
N ASN A 32 24.68 -33.18 -13.39
CA ASN A 32 25.20 -34.05 -14.44
C ASN A 32 24.16 -34.97 -15.08
N ASP A 33 23.00 -35.19 -14.46
CA ASP A 33 21.93 -36.03 -15.02
C ASP A 33 21.06 -35.30 -16.06
N GLY A 34 21.34 -34.02 -16.32
CA GLY A 34 20.44 -33.11 -17.00
C GLY A 34 20.73 -32.95 -18.50
N ASN A 35 20.64 -33.98 -19.32
CA ASN A 35 20.24 -33.74 -20.69
C ASN A 35 18.71 -33.49 -20.70
N TYR A 36 18.33 -32.27 -20.25
CA TYR A 36 16.96 -31.80 -20.36
C TYR A 36 16.69 -31.47 -21.84
N GLY A 37 16.43 -32.49 -22.65
CA GLY A 37 16.05 -32.32 -24.06
C GLY A 37 14.80 -31.45 -24.19
N THR A 38 14.49 -31.03 -25.39
CA THR A 38 13.21 -30.39 -25.70
C THR A 38 12.09 -31.42 -25.66
N THR A 39 10.94 -31.06 -25.09
CA THR A 39 9.72 -31.89 -25.08
C THR A 39 8.56 -31.12 -25.67
N GLU A 40 7.66 -31.82 -26.37
CA GLU A 40 6.41 -31.25 -26.87
C GLU A 40 5.21 -31.54 -25.93
N THR A 41 5.40 -32.34 -24.87
CA THR A 41 4.33 -32.71 -23.96
C THR A 41 3.90 -31.48 -23.12
N PRO A 42 2.62 -31.11 -23.10
CA PRO A 42 2.10 -30.06 -22.22
C PRO A 42 2.23 -30.41 -20.74
N LEU A 43 2.50 -29.41 -19.89
CA LEU A 43 2.56 -29.62 -18.43
C LEU A 43 1.20 -30.06 -17.85
N ARG A 44 0.10 -29.53 -18.38
CA ARG A 44 -1.26 -29.88 -17.98
C ARG A 44 -1.60 -31.38 -18.09
N ASP A 45 -0.88 -32.10 -18.97
CA ASP A 45 -1.12 -33.52 -19.19
C ASP A 45 -0.26 -34.41 -18.28
N ALA A 46 0.53 -33.81 -17.37
CA ALA A 46 1.55 -34.50 -16.58
C ALA A 46 1.17 -34.76 -15.11
N ALA A 47 0.07 -34.22 -14.62
CA ALA A 47 -0.35 -34.35 -13.21
C ALA A 47 -1.86 -34.52 -13.07
N ASP A 48 -2.28 -35.07 -11.92
CA ASP A 48 -3.70 -35.24 -11.54
C ASP A 48 -4.28 -33.98 -10.85
N PHE A 49 -3.54 -32.89 -10.81
CA PHE A 49 -3.90 -31.61 -10.21
C PHE A 49 -3.49 -30.47 -11.16
N PRO A 50 -4.12 -29.27 -11.06
CA PRO A 50 -3.88 -28.20 -12.00
C PRO A 50 -2.44 -27.68 -12.02
N ILE A 51 -1.86 -27.54 -13.21
CA ILE A 51 -0.61 -26.80 -13.45
C ILE A 51 -0.99 -25.51 -14.17
N GLY A 52 -0.82 -24.37 -13.50
CA GLY A 52 -1.22 -23.05 -13.98
C GLY A 52 -0.06 -22.12 -14.28
N ALA A 53 -0.38 -21.00 -14.92
CA ALA A 53 0.53 -19.87 -15.11
C ALA A 53 -0.10 -18.57 -14.63
N ALA A 54 0.70 -17.71 -14.02
CA ALA A 54 0.29 -16.32 -13.82
C ALA A 54 0.33 -15.58 -15.14
N ILE A 55 -0.69 -14.77 -15.43
CA ILE A 55 -0.81 -14.04 -16.68
C ILE A 55 -1.03 -12.55 -16.47
N SER A 56 -0.35 -11.78 -17.30
CA SER A 56 -0.61 -10.34 -17.44
C SER A 56 -1.66 -10.09 -18.53
N GLY A 57 -2.61 -9.19 -18.29
CA GLY A 57 -3.73 -8.96 -19.22
C GLY A 57 -3.29 -8.44 -20.59
N THR A 58 -2.40 -7.47 -20.65
CA THR A 58 -1.95 -6.86 -21.92
C THR A 58 -1.30 -7.88 -22.87
N PRO A 59 -0.28 -8.66 -22.47
CA PRO A 59 0.28 -9.66 -23.37
C PRO A 59 -0.70 -10.80 -23.68
N PHE A 60 -1.53 -11.22 -22.74
CA PHE A 60 -2.50 -12.29 -23.01
C PHE A 60 -3.55 -11.91 -24.06
N LEU A 61 -4.00 -10.67 -24.06
CA LEU A 61 -4.98 -10.15 -25.00
C LEU A 61 -4.35 -9.70 -26.34
N GLY A 62 -3.08 -9.30 -26.34
CA GLY A 62 -2.43 -8.68 -27.49
C GLY A 62 -1.39 -9.54 -28.21
N ASP A 63 -0.88 -10.62 -27.59
CA ASP A 63 0.14 -11.50 -28.17
C ASP A 63 -0.36 -12.94 -28.30
N ALA A 64 -0.54 -13.39 -29.52
CA ALA A 64 -1.01 -14.75 -29.85
C ALA A 64 -0.01 -15.84 -29.42
N ASN A 65 1.30 -15.56 -29.39
CA ASN A 65 2.29 -16.52 -28.91
C ASN A 65 2.21 -16.70 -27.41
N TYR A 66 2.05 -15.58 -26.66
CA TYR A 66 1.85 -15.61 -25.22
C TYR A 66 0.60 -16.42 -24.86
N SER A 67 -0.56 -16.03 -25.37
CA SER A 67 -1.83 -16.71 -25.08
C SER A 67 -1.85 -18.14 -25.63
N GLY A 68 -1.20 -18.40 -26.75
CA GLY A 68 -1.04 -19.73 -27.34
C GLY A 68 -0.22 -20.66 -26.44
N ALA A 69 0.90 -20.20 -25.89
CA ALA A 69 1.71 -20.97 -24.94
C ALA A 69 0.92 -21.34 -23.70
N VAL A 70 0.19 -20.35 -23.12
CA VAL A 70 -0.65 -20.58 -21.92
C VAL A 70 -1.73 -21.63 -22.20
N LYS A 71 -2.51 -21.46 -23.26
CA LYS A 71 -3.62 -22.36 -23.62
C LYS A 71 -3.16 -23.78 -23.99
N ARG A 72 -1.97 -23.91 -24.54
CA ARG A 72 -1.40 -25.20 -24.90
C ARG A 72 -0.91 -25.99 -23.69
N ASP A 73 -0.22 -25.32 -22.76
CA ASP A 73 0.63 -26.01 -21.80
C ASP A 73 0.10 -26.01 -20.35
N PHE A 74 -0.93 -25.20 -20.03
CA PHE A 74 -1.43 -25.04 -18.67
C PHE A 74 -2.93 -25.32 -18.55
N ASP A 75 -3.36 -25.88 -17.42
CA ASP A 75 -4.76 -26.13 -17.09
C ASP A 75 -5.50 -24.86 -16.74
N GLY A 76 -4.83 -23.96 -16.01
CA GLY A 76 -5.44 -22.78 -15.44
C GLY A 76 -4.52 -21.57 -15.41
N VAL A 77 -5.08 -20.48 -14.96
CA VAL A 77 -4.39 -19.19 -14.87
C VAL A 77 -4.67 -18.48 -13.56
N THR A 78 -3.73 -17.64 -13.15
CA THR A 78 -3.86 -16.65 -12.08
C THR A 78 -3.61 -15.27 -12.68
N PHE A 79 -4.43 -14.27 -12.38
CA PHE A 79 -4.21 -12.91 -12.90
C PHE A 79 -3.24 -12.16 -12.00
N GLU A 80 -2.08 -11.75 -12.53
CA GLU A 80 -1.05 -11.05 -11.77
C GLU A 80 -1.56 -9.76 -11.10
N TYR A 81 -2.52 -9.06 -11.74
CA TYR A 81 -2.99 -7.77 -11.23
C TYR A 81 -4.50 -7.58 -11.28
N LEU A 82 -5.18 -8.00 -12.34
CA LEU A 82 -6.53 -7.54 -12.69
C LEU A 82 -7.65 -7.98 -11.71
N MET A 83 -7.37 -8.86 -10.73
CA MET A 83 -8.31 -9.22 -9.66
C MET A 83 -7.96 -8.56 -8.31
N LYS A 84 -6.91 -7.74 -8.24
CA LYS A 84 -6.53 -7.03 -7.02
C LYS A 84 -7.40 -5.80 -6.81
N HIS A 85 -7.51 -5.37 -5.56
CA HIS A 85 -8.32 -4.21 -5.16
C HIS A 85 -8.01 -2.94 -5.99
N GLY A 86 -6.73 -2.62 -6.17
CA GLY A 86 -6.31 -1.44 -6.94
C GLY A 86 -6.60 -1.49 -8.44
N ALA A 87 -6.89 -2.69 -9.00
CA ALA A 87 -7.30 -2.82 -10.39
C ALA A 87 -8.80 -2.57 -10.59
N ILE A 88 -9.61 -2.83 -9.57
CA ILE A 88 -11.08 -2.85 -9.64
C ILE A 88 -11.69 -1.61 -8.98
N VAL A 89 -11.24 -1.23 -7.79
CA VAL A 89 -11.82 -0.13 -7.02
C VAL A 89 -11.31 1.22 -7.53
N GLN A 90 -12.23 2.11 -7.91
CA GLN A 90 -11.93 3.46 -8.38
C GLN A 90 -11.81 4.45 -7.21
N ASP A 91 -11.30 5.67 -7.44
CA ASP A 91 -11.11 6.69 -6.41
C ASP A 91 -12.42 7.17 -5.75
N ASN A 92 -13.55 7.00 -6.42
CA ASN A 92 -14.88 7.27 -5.87
C ASN A 92 -15.54 6.05 -5.20
N GLY A 93 -14.83 4.94 -5.08
CA GLY A 93 -15.32 3.69 -4.51
C GLY A 93 -16.10 2.79 -5.47
N SER A 94 -16.43 3.24 -6.68
CA SER A 94 -17.11 2.39 -7.64
C SER A 94 -16.22 1.23 -8.12
N LEU A 95 -16.83 0.10 -8.47
CA LEU A 95 -16.14 -1.11 -8.92
C LEU A 95 -16.16 -1.18 -10.44
N ASN A 96 -14.98 -1.21 -11.06
CA ASN A 96 -14.81 -1.32 -12.51
C ASN A 96 -14.17 -2.65 -12.89
N TYR A 97 -14.94 -3.54 -13.47
CA TYR A 97 -14.51 -4.87 -13.88
C TYR A 97 -14.16 -5.00 -15.37
N THR A 98 -14.19 -3.92 -16.14
CA THR A 98 -14.07 -3.96 -17.61
C THR A 98 -12.86 -4.76 -18.08
N ASN A 99 -11.67 -4.49 -17.52
CA ASN A 99 -10.46 -5.19 -17.92
C ASN A 99 -10.42 -6.64 -17.40
N THR A 100 -10.92 -6.86 -16.18
CA THR A 100 -11.01 -8.20 -15.58
C THR A 100 -11.96 -9.08 -16.37
N ASP A 101 -13.15 -8.59 -16.75
CA ASP A 101 -14.14 -9.30 -17.56
C ASP A 101 -13.59 -9.66 -18.94
N ALA A 102 -12.87 -8.74 -19.58
CA ALA A 102 -12.25 -8.99 -20.86
C ALA A 102 -11.24 -10.16 -20.79
N LEU A 103 -10.41 -10.18 -19.72
CA LEU A 103 -9.45 -11.25 -19.52
C LEU A 103 -10.12 -12.57 -19.15
N VAL A 104 -11.11 -12.56 -18.25
CA VAL A 104 -11.92 -13.75 -17.91
C VAL A 104 -12.58 -14.36 -19.15
N SER A 105 -13.11 -13.53 -20.04
CA SER A 105 -13.70 -13.98 -21.29
C SER A 105 -12.65 -14.60 -22.24
N ALA A 106 -11.47 -13.97 -22.35
CA ALA A 106 -10.39 -14.42 -23.24
C ALA A 106 -9.73 -15.74 -22.80
N VAL A 107 -9.68 -15.99 -21.48
CA VAL A 107 -9.18 -17.25 -20.88
C VAL A 107 -10.04 -18.45 -21.30
N GLY A 108 -11.34 -18.25 -21.45
CA GLY A 108 -12.26 -19.28 -21.98
C GLY A 108 -12.57 -20.38 -20.96
N THR A 109 -12.16 -21.61 -21.25
CA THR A 109 -12.47 -22.80 -20.43
C THR A 109 -11.39 -23.15 -19.41
N GLN A 110 -10.22 -22.48 -19.44
CA GLN A 110 -9.18 -22.72 -18.43
C GLN A 110 -9.67 -22.33 -17.02
N GLU A 111 -9.20 -23.04 -16.03
CA GLU A 111 -9.51 -22.70 -14.63
C GLU A 111 -8.90 -21.35 -14.25
N ILE A 112 -9.62 -20.58 -13.44
CA ILE A 112 -9.11 -19.32 -12.91
C ILE A 112 -8.96 -19.46 -11.40
N PHE A 113 -7.75 -19.18 -10.90
CA PHE A 113 -7.46 -19.01 -9.49
C PHE A 113 -7.42 -17.53 -9.17
N GLY A 114 -8.29 -17.06 -8.30
CA GLY A 114 -8.44 -15.63 -7.98
C GLY A 114 -7.33 -15.14 -7.06
N HIS A 115 -6.64 -14.08 -7.46
CA HIS A 115 -5.54 -13.49 -6.71
C HIS A 115 -5.60 -11.96 -6.79
N THR A 116 -5.70 -11.25 -5.68
CA THR A 116 -5.97 -11.61 -4.29
C THR A 116 -6.96 -10.62 -3.70
N LEU A 117 -7.76 -11.05 -2.69
CA LEU A 117 -8.85 -10.23 -2.16
C LEU A 117 -8.36 -9.22 -1.11
N ALA A 118 -7.55 -9.64 -0.13
CA ALA A 118 -7.01 -8.77 0.89
C ALA A 118 -5.47 -8.84 0.91
N TRP A 119 -4.83 -7.78 0.48
CA TRP A 119 -3.38 -7.59 0.51
C TRP A 119 -3.06 -6.14 0.85
N HIS A 120 -1.90 -5.89 1.44
CA HIS A 120 -1.47 -4.53 1.82
C HIS A 120 -0.92 -3.71 0.64
N ASP A 121 -0.58 -4.36 -0.47
CA ASP A 121 -0.08 -3.74 -1.69
C ASP A 121 -1.11 -3.81 -2.82
N ASN A 122 -0.93 -2.99 -3.87
CA ASN A 122 -1.84 -2.93 -5.01
C ASN A 122 -3.32 -2.68 -4.61
N VAL A 123 -3.54 -1.87 -3.58
CA VAL A 123 -4.87 -1.38 -3.18
C VAL A 123 -5.09 0.06 -3.66
N ASN A 124 -6.34 0.48 -3.86
CA ASN A 124 -6.63 1.90 -4.00
C ASN A 124 -6.58 2.57 -2.63
N SER A 125 -5.37 2.95 -2.22
CA SER A 125 -5.14 3.53 -0.90
C SER A 125 -5.72 4.94 -0.75
N ASN A 126 -5.88 5.70 -1.83
CA ASN A 126 -6.50 7.02 -1.81
C ASN A 126 -7.96 6.91 -1.43
N TYR A 127 -8.69 6.01 -2.11
CA TYR A 127 -10.08 5.71 -1.75
C TYR A 127 -10.20 5.24 -0.30
N LEU A 128 -9.46 4.20 0.09
CA LEU A 128 -9.57 3.62 1.42
C LEU A 128 -9.27 4.62 2.54
N LYS A 129 -8.20 5.42 2.39
CA LYS A 129 -7.81 6.42 3.38
C LYS A 129 -8.81 7.57 3.48
N SER A 130 -9.36 7.99 2.35
CA SER A 130 -10.40 9.03 2.30
C SER A 130 -11.73 8.52 2.87
N TYR A 131 -12.17 7.35 2.43
CA TYR A 131 -13.44 6.73 2.85
C TYR A 131 -13.47 6.44 4.35
N ALA A 132 -12.36 5.95 4.89
CA ALA A 132 -12.23 5.65 6.32
C ALA A 132 -11.94 6.88 7.19
N GLY A 133 -11.72 8.07 6.60
CA GLY A 133 -11.39 9.28 7.35
C GLY A 133 -9.98 9.28 7.96
N ILE A 134 -9.07 8.47 7.41
CA ILE A 134 -7.63 8.47 7.75
C ILE A 134 -6.97 9.74 7.19
N ILE A 135 -7.34 10.12 5.97
CA ILE A 135 -7.03 11.40 5.36
C ILE A 135 -8.35 12.15 5.26
N THR A 136 -8.47 13.24 5.99
CA THR A 136 -9.59 14.16 5.79
C THR A 136 -9.28 15.00 4.56
N PRO A 137 -10.16 15.02 3.53
CA PRO A 137 -10.02 16.00 2.46
C PRO A 137 -9.95 17.40 3.09
N ASP A 138 -9.13 18.27 2.55
CA ASP A 138 -9.20 19.68 2.91
C ASP A 138 -10.64 20.16 2.67
N ALA A 139 -11.26 20.72 3.72
CA ALA A 139 -12.57 21.36 3.56
C ALA A 139 -12.48 22.44 2.49
N PRO A 140 -13.54 22.68 1.70
CA PRO A 140 -13.56 23.74 0.72
C PRO A 140 -13.16 25.08 1.33
N GLU A 141 -12.48 25.92 0.55
CA GLU A 141 -12.15 27.27 0.96
C GLU A 141 -13.42 28.11 1.07
N SER A 142 -13.61 28.75 2.21
CA SER A 142 -14.79 29.59 2.48
C SER A 142 -14.53 31.07 2.18
N ILE A 143 -13.28 31.51 2.17
CA ILE A 143 -12.91 32.89 1.87
C ILE A 143 -12.76 33.07 0.36
N VAL A 144 -13.46 34.04 -0.18
CA VAL A 144 -13.29 34.47 -1.57
C VAL A 144 -12.25 35.56 -1.61
N ASN A 145 -11.33 35.52 -2.59
CA ASN A 145 -10.26 36.50 -2.80
C ASN A 145 -9.37 36.67 -1.55
N GLY A 146 -8.98 35.59 -0.91
CA GLY A 146 -8.09 35.64 0.26
C GLY A 146 -6.63 36.00 -0.06
N GLY A 147 -6.19 35.84 -1.31
CA GLY A 147 -4.91 36.31 -1.82
C GLY A 147 -4.97 37.68 -2.50
N PHE A 148 -6.14 38.34 -2.56
CA PHE A 148 -6.35 39.70 -3.11
C PHE A 148 -6.01 39.85 -4.60
N GLU A 149 -5.95 38.78 -5.35
CA GLU A 149 -5.53 38.73 -6.77
C GLU A 149 -6.62 39.17 -7.77
N ALA A 150 -7.88 39.27 -7.32
CA ALA A 150 -9.00 39.58 -8.20
C ALA A 150 -8.78 40.89 -8.99
N GLY A 151 -8.98 40.84 -10.31
CA GLY A 151 -8.86 42.01 -11.20
C GLY A 151 -7.44 42.59 -11.28
N GLY A 152 -6.39 41.83 -10.95
CA GLY A 152 -5.01 42.33 -10.95
C GLY A 152 -4.62 43.03 -9.65
N GLY A 153 -5.32 42.76 -8.57
CA GLY A 153 -5.10 43.29 -7.22
C GLY A 153 -6.25 44.16 -6.73
N SER A 154 -7.18 43.57 -5.96
CA SER A 154 -8.30 44.31 -5.39
C SER A 154 -8.76 43.70 -4.05
N LEU A 155 -9.50 44.51 -3.29
CA LEU A 155 -10.18 44.10 -2.08
C LEU A 155 -11.64 43.66 -2.33
N SER A 156 -11.98 43.21 -3.53
CA SER A 156 -13.30 42.61 -3.75
C SER A 156 -13.56 41.48 -2.78
N ASN A 157 -14.77 41.38 -2.23
CA ASN A 157 -15.19 40.50 -1.15
C ASN A 157 -14.63 40.86 0.25
N TRP A 158 -14.02 42.06 0.38
CA TRP A 158 -13.55 42.60 1.65
C TRP A 158 -14.06 44.01 1.85
N GLY A 159 -14.58 44.32 3.03
CA GLY A 159 -15.13 45.62 3.37
C GLY A 159 -14.36 46.32 4.49
N THR A 160 -14.09 47.62 4.35
CA THR A 160 -13.55 48.44 5.45
C THR A 160 -14.70 48.89 6.35
N TYR A 161 -14.73 48.42 7.61
CA TYR A 161 -15.78 48.76 8.55
C TYR A 161 -15.45 49.99 9.41
N ASN A 162 -14.18 50.09 9.78
CA ASN A 162 -13.67 51.26 10.49
C ASN A 162 -12.27 51.62 10.00
N ALA A 163 -12.00 52.90 9.88
CA ALA A 163 -10.69 53.46 9.53
C ALA A 163 -10.48 54.79 10.19
N GLN A 164 -10.49 54.80 11.53
CA GLN A 164 -10.37 56.01 12.33
C GLN A 164 -8.97 56.64 12.22
N SER A 165 -8.86 57.91 12.56
CA SER A 165 -7.61 58.68 12.61
C SER A 165 -6.85 58.75 11.27
N GLY A 166 -7.56 58.72 10.15
CA GLY A 166 -6.95 58.74 8.83
C GLY A 166 -6.26 57.43 8.46
N SER A 167 -6.62 56.32 9.10
CA SER A 167 -6.20 54.97 8.69
C SER A 167 -6.69 54.64 7.28
N THR A 168 -5.93 53.84 6.53
CA THR A 168 -6.28 53.47 5.15
C THR A 168 -6.19 51.97 4.93
N VAL A 169 -7.05 51.45 4.04
CA VAL A 169 -7.09 50.05 3.62
C VAL A 169 -7.10 50.01 2.09
N ALA A 170 -6.16 49.35 1.49
CA ALA A 170 -6.05 49.25 0.02
C ALA A 170 -5.37 47.91 -0.39
N ALA A 171 -5.57 47.49 -1.62
CA ALA A 171 -4.70 46.50 -2.23
C ALA A 171 -3.33 47.11 -2.57
N THR A 172 -2.28 46.34 -2.47
CA THR A 172 -0.93 46.67 -2.92
C THR A 172 -0.43 45.61 -3.91
N THR A 173 0.30 46.09 -4.94
CA THR A 173 0.98 45.24 -5.91
C THR A 173 2.51 45.46 -5.87
N VAL A 174 3.00 46.11 -4.82
CA VAL A 174 4.44 46.28 -4.60
C VAL A 174 5.03 44.96 -4.18
N SER A 175 5.94 44.40 -4.97
CA SER A 175 6.48 43.03 -4.77
C SER A 175 7.09 42.78 -3.40
N SER A 176 7.66 43.82 -2.74
CA SER A 176 8.18 43.70 -1.39
C SER A 176 7.09 43.69 -0.30
N GLU A 177 5.86 43.97 -0.64
CA GLU A 177 4.69 44.02 0.25
C GLU A 177 3.77 42.81 0.05
N VAL A 178 4.03 41.96 -0.96
CA VAL A 178 3.28 40.77 -1.34
C VAL A 178 4.02 39.52 -0.88
N ARG A 179 3.29 38.50 -0.42
CA ARG A 179 3.87 37.18 -0.04
C ARG A 179 3.87 36.20 -1.22
N THR A 180 2.71 35.99 -1.83
CA THR A 180 2.52 35.13 -3.00
C THR A 180 1.70 35.85 -4.06
N GLY A 181 1.78 35.36 -5.30
CA GLY A 181 1.05 36.04 -6.39
C GLY A 181 1.57 37.43 -6.71
N SER A 182 0.65 38.38 -6.92
CA SER A 182 0.93 39.75 -7.41
C SER A 182 0.30 40.83 -6.53
N ALA A 183 -0.52 40.50 -5.55
CA ALA A 183 -1.23 41.45 -4.71
C ALA A 183 -1.34 41.02 -3.25
N ALA A 184 -1.52 41.95 -2.35
CA ALA A 184 -1.81 41.75 -0.95
C ALA A 184 -2.70 42.86 -0.39
N MET A 185 -3.30 42.71 0.78
CA MET A 185 -3.97 43.79 1.50
C MET A 185 -2.96 44.58 2.33
N LYS A 186 -2.96 45.93 2.14
CA LYS A 186 -2.17 46.87 2.92
C LYS A 186 -3.08 47.69 3.80
N VAL A 187 -2.82 47.70 5.10
CA VAL A 187 -3.55 48.48 6.09
C VAL A 187 -2.59 49.42 6.82
N GLN A 188 -2.81 50.75 6.68
CA GLN A 188 -2.13 51.75 7.51
C GLN A 188 -3.01 52.06 8.70
N ALA A 189 -2.69 51.50 9.86
CA ALA A 189 -3.41 51.74 11.11
C ALA A 189 -2.75 52.90 11.89
N ASN A 190 -3.44 54.02 11.97
CA ASN A 190 -2.99 55.24 12.65
C ASN A 190 -3.60 55.38 14.08
N VAL A 191 -4.18 54.31 14.58
CA VAL A 191 -4.72 54.21 15.95
C VAL A 191 -3.80 53.32 16.76
N GLY A 192 -3.47 53.75 17.99
CA GLY A 192 -2.66 53.00 18.97
C GLY A 192 -3.41 52.85 20.28
N ASP A 193 -4.61 52.29 20.23
CA ASP A 193 -5.46 52.10 21.41
C ASP A 193 -5.61 50.60 21.76
N PRO A 194 -4.89 50.08 22.74
CA PRO A 194 -4.95 48.66 23.13
C PRO A 194 -6.35 48.16 23.53
N THR A 195 -7.29 49.05 23.81
CA THR A 195 -8.69 48.74 24.10
C THR A 195 -9.63 49.02 22.92
N GLY A 196 -9.12 49.60 21.87
CA GLY A 196 -9.85 50.04 20.69
C GLY A 196 -9.44 49.34 19.37
N GLN A 197 -9.13 48.05 19.41
CA GLN A 197 -8.68 47.30 18.22
C GLN A 197 -9.65 47.47 17.04
N TRP A 198 -10.97 47.50 17.30
CA TRP A 198 -12.03 47.67 16.33
C TRP A 198 -12.03 49.05 15.60
N LYS A 199 -11.26 50.04 16.05
CA LYS A 199 -11.18 51.35 15.44
C LYS A 199 -10.52 51.35 14.06
N VAL A 200 -9.78 50.30 13.72
CA VAL A 200 -9.33 49.98 12.35
C VAL A 200 -9.75 48.55 12.09
N GLN A 201 -10.75 48.35 11.21
CA GLN A 201 -11.40 47.07 11.04
C GLN A 201 -11.70 46.75 9.58
N VAL A 202 -11.27 45.57 9.10
CA VAL A 202 -11.54 45.05 7.77
C VAL A 202 -12.23 43.68 7.91
N ALA A 203 -13.31 43.47 7.16
CA ALA A 203 -14.11 42.26 7.22
C ALA A 203 -14.16 41.56 5.85
N SER A 204 -14.18 40.21 5.87
CA SER A 204 -14.58 39.44 4.69
C SER A 204 -16.07 39.58 4.40
N ASP A 205 -16.50 39.18 3.19
CA ASP A 205 -17.91 38.85 3.00
C ASP A 205 -18.36 37.74 3.93
N LEU A 206 -19.69 37.63 4.13
CA LEU A 206 -20.28 36.49 4.86
C LEU A 206 -20.07 35.21 4.04
N PHE A 207 -19.61 34.16 4.71
CA PHE A 207 -19.57 32.83 4.17
C PHE A 207 -20.46 31.85 4.97
N THR A 208 -20.87 30.77 4.32
CA THR A 208 -21.73 29.76 4.98
C THR A 208 -20.94 29.01 6.03
N THR A 209 -21.57 28.90 7.22
CA THR A 209 -21.07 28.10 8.35
C THR A 209 -22.20 27.22 8.89
N GLU A 210 -21.85 26.18 9.62
CA GLU A 210 -22.80 25.32 10.34
C GLU A 210 -22.57 25.48 11.84
N SER A 211 -23.64 25.86 12.56
CA SER A 211 -23.57 26.09 14.00
C SER A 211 -23.06 24.84 14.74
N GLY A 212 -22.11 25.01 15.63
CA GLY A 212 -21.46 23.94 16.39
C GLY A 212 -20.21 23.34 15.73
N LYS A 213 -19.98 23.57 14.44
CA LYS A 213 -18.76 23.14 13.76
C LYS A 213 -17.61 24.12 13.97
N GLN A 214 -16.41 23.59 13.93
CA GLN A 214 -15.19 24.39 14.03
C GLN A 214 -14.69 24.82 12.66
N TYR A 215 -14.17 26.03 12.57
CA TYR A 215 -13.54 26.61 11.40
C TYR A 215 -12.15 27.11 11.74
N ARG A 216 -11.17 26.74 10.95
CA ARG A 216 -9.79 27.18 11.08
C ARG A 216 -9.52 28.31 10.09
N VAL A 217 -9.18 29.48 10.63
CA VAL A 217 -8.68 30.62 9.85
C VAL A 217 -7.17 30.63 9.89
N ALA A 218 -6.55 30.85 8.74
CA ALA A 218 -5.11 31.05 8.61
C ALA A 218 -4.87 32.25 7.69
N TYR A 219 -3.87 33.08 8.01
CA TYR A 219 -3.44 34.19 7.15
C TYR A 219 -1.96 34.47 7.36
N TRP A 220 -1.33 35.01 6.36
CA TRP A 220 0.04 35.47 6.46
C TRP A 220 0.10 36.98 6.62
N VAL A 221 0.95 37.45 7.51
CA VAL A 221 1.03 38.87 7.84
C VAL A 221 2.43 39.29 8.27
N ARG A 222 2.80 40.53 7.98
CA ARG A 222 3.94 41.20 8.58
C ARG A 222 3.63 42.67 8.85
N ALA A 223 4.29 43.26 9.84
CA ALA A 223 4.30 44.67 10.10
C ALA A 223 5.39 45.38 9.25
N ALA A 224 5.21 46.63 8.95
CA ALA A 224 6.22 47.43 8.23
C ALA A 224 7.43 47.74 9.14
N SER A 225 7.22 47.92 10.44
CA SER A 225 8.27 48.24 11.40
C SER A 225 7.94 47.73 12.82
N GLY A 226 8.97 47.41 13.59
CA GLY A 226 8.80 47.01 15.00
C GLY A 226 7.88 45.76 15.15
N THR A 227 7.02 45.84 16.16
CA THR A 227 5.99 44.83 16.44
C THR A 227 4.62 45.50 16.39
N GLY A 228 3.76 45.04 15.48
CA GLY A 228 2.35 45.42 15.42
C GLY A 228 1.46 44.52 16.28
N SER A 229 0.15 44.77 16.25
CA SER A 229 -0.85 43.97 16.96
C SER A 229 -2.09 43.81 16.09
N ILE A 230 -2.54 42.57 15.88
CA ILE A 230 -3.80 42.25 15.20
C ILE A 230 -4.60 41.32 16.10
N ARG A 231 -5.89 41.60 16.24
CA ARG A 231 -6.87 40.70 16.81
C ARG A 231 -7.84 40.27 15.73
N MET A 232 -8.06 38.98 15.57
CA MET A 232 -9.17 38.51 14.75
C MET A 232 -10.46 38.45 15.55
N SER A 233 -11.56 38.72 14.88
CA SER A 233 -12.90 38.52 15.43
C SER A 233 -13.83 37.90 14.37
N THR A 234 -14.97 37.38 14.83
CA THR A 234 -16.06 36.93 13.97
C THR A 234 -17.28 37.83 14.15
N GLN A 235 -18.13 37.84 13.12
CA GLN A 235 -19.43 38.49 13.19
C GLN A 235 -20.45 37.68 12.37
N THR A 236 -21.66 37.53 12.90
CA THR A 236 -22.77 36.89 12.19
C THR A 236 -23.50 37.88 11.31
N SER A 237 -24.41 37.41 10.45
CA SER A 237 -25.20 38.26 9.54
C SER A 237 -26.01 39.34 10.27
N GLY A 238 -26.40 39.14 11.54
CA GLY A 238 -27.09 40.13 12.38
C GLY A 238 -26.17 41.10 13.09
N GLY A 239 -24.86 41.07 12.89
CA GLY A 239 -23.89 41.95 13.57
C GLY A 239 -23.58 41.56 15.01
N GLY A 240 -24.11 40.42 15.51
CA GLY A 240 -23.93 39.96 16.88
C GLY A 240 -22.99 38.77 17.04
N SER A 241 -22.93 38.24 18.28
CA SER A 241 -22.27 36.97 18.63
C SER A 241 -20.80 36.89 18.23
N ALA A 242 -20.05 37.98 18.37
CA ALA A 242 -18.62 38.04 18.07
C ALA A 242 -17.81 37.11 18.97
N GLN A 243 -16.88 36.40 18.35
CA GLN A 243 -15.81 35.66 19.02
C GLN A 243 -14.49 36.35 18.70
N TYR A 244 -13.52 36.23 19.60
CA TYR A 244 -12.26 36.94 19.52
C TYR A 244 -11.09 35.98 19.68
N GLN A 245 -10.11 36.07 18.79
CA GLN A 245 -8.74 35.62 19.07
C GLN A 245 -8.11 36.66 20.05
N GLY A 246 -7.24 36.24 20.93
CA GLY A 246 -6.42 37.20 21.65
C GLY A 246 -5.51 38.01 20.72
N ASP A 247 -5.07 39.19 21.17
CA ASP A 247 -4.15 40.05 20.40
C ASP A 247 -2.89 39.28 20.02
N GLN A 248 -2.55 39.29 18.74
CA GLN A 248 -1.38 38.61 18.19
C GLN A 248 -0.29 39.65 17.91
N PRO A 249 0.93 39.46 18.42
CA PRO A 249 2.07 40.31 18.10
C PRO A 249 2.52 39.99 16.65
N ILE A 250 2.59 41.04 15.82
CA ILE A 250 2.98 40.90 14.39
C ILE A 250 4.38 41.47 14.21
N PRO A 251 5.40 40.63 13.95
CA PRO A 251 6.77 41.08 13.73
C PRO A 251 6.91 41.80 12.39
N SER A 252 7.92 42.68 12.29
CA SER A 252 8.38 43.22 11.03
C SER A 252 9.39 42.26 10.37
N GLY A 253 9.68 42.48 9.10
CA GLY A 253 10.68 41.73 8.34
C GLY A 253 10.07 40.64 7.46
N THR A 254 9.80 39.47 8.00
CA THR A 254 9.24 38.32 7.25
C THR A 254 7.76 38.11 7.53
N PHE A 255 7.04 37.60 6.54
CA PHE A 255 5.66 37.18 6.74
C PHE A 255 5.59 36.00 7.73
N THR A 256 4.69 36.10 8.69
CA THR A 256 4.40 35.08 9.70
C THR A 256 2.98 34.59 9.51
N GLN A 257 2.77 33.29 9.61
CA GLN A 257 1.42 32.73 9.57
C GLN A 257 0.77 32.81 10.96
N ILE A 258 -0.41 33.37 11.01
CA ILE A 258 -1.28 33.34 12.17
C ILE A 258 -2.43 32.35 11.91
N VAL A 259 -2.76 31.56 12.91
CA VAL A 259 -3.83 30.57 12.84
C VAL A 259 -4.77 30.76 14.02
N TRP A 260 -6.06 30.67 13.74
CA TRP A 260 -7.10 30.72 14.77
C TRP A 260 -8.22 29.72 14.42
N THR A 261 -8.76 29.03 15.44
CA THR A 261 -9.92 28.15 15.28
C THR A 261 -11.06 28.70 16.15
N PHE A 262 -12.24 28.84 15.55
CA PHE A 262 -13.46 29.23 16.25
C PHE A 262 -14.57 28.20 16.01
N THR A 263 -15.56 28.14 16.91
CA THR A 263 -16.77 27.34 16.75
C THR A 263 -17.87 28.22 16.20
N ALA A 264 -18.39 27.92 15.01
CA ALA A 264 -19.47 28.70 14.42
C ALA A 264 -20.74 28.63 15.30
N ASN A 265 -21.40 29.77 15.48
CA ASN A 265 -22.61 29.92 16.26
C ASN A 265 -23.79 30.47 15.42
N SER A 266 -23.64 30.48 14.10
CA SER A 266 -24.62 30.98 13.11
C SER A 266 -24.45 30.24 11.78
N PRO A 267 -25.47 30.17 10.93
CA PRO A 267 -25.36 29.62 9.58
C PRO A 267 -24.57 30.52 8.61
N GLN A 268 -24.23 31.74 9.00
CA GLN A 268 -23.39 32.65 8.23
C GLN A 268 -22.45 33.43 9.15
N THR A 269 -21.17 33.47 8.79
CA THR A 269 -20.12 34.13 9.55
C THR A 269 -19.22 34.92 8.60
N ARG A 270 -18.65 36.02 9.06
CA ARG A 270 -17.51 36.70 8.45
C ARG A 270 -16.36 36.78 9.45
N ILE A 271 -15.14 36.86 8.97
CA ILE A 271 -13.97 37.16 9.80
C ILE A 271 -13.59 38.63 9.67
N LEU A 272 -13.05 39.20 10.72
CA LEU A 272 -12.61 40.58 10.78
C LEU A 272 -11.18 40.66 11.31
N PHE A 273 -10.40 41.56 10.74
CA PHE A 273 -9.10 41.98 11.25
C PHE A 273 -9.29 43.27 12.03
N ASP A 274 -9.06 43.26 13.32
CA ASP A 274 -9.11 44.39 14.25
C ASP A 274 -7.68 44.87 14.50
N MET A 275 -7.29 46.03 13.96
CA MET A 275 -5.90 46.50 13.87
C MET A 275 -5.63 47.83 14.59
N GLY A 276 -6.62 48.40 15.28
CA GLY A 276 -6.47 49.69 16.01
C GLY A 276 -5.65 49.63 17.29
N GLY A 277 -5.16 48.43 17.69
CA GLY A 277 -4.40 48.23 18.91
C GLY A 277 -2.98 48.82 18.93
N ALA A 278 -2.37 49.00 17.76
CA ALA A 278 -1.03 49.56 17.58
C ALA A 278 -0.92 50.36 16.29
N VAL A 279 -0.24 51.51 16.33
CA VAL A 279 0.10 52.25 15.12
C VAL A 279 1.12 51.48 14.32
N ASN A 280 0.73 51.02 13.12
CA ASN A 280 1.61 50.29 12.21
C ASN A 280 1.02 50.22 10.80
N THR A 281 1.82 49.78 9.83
CA THR A 281 1.35 49.33 8.53
C THR A 281 1.45 47.81 8.47
N TYR A 282 0.36 47.13 8.10
CA TYR A 282 0.27 45.70 7.96
C TYR A 282 0.13 45.30 6.51
N PHE A 283 0.81 44.20 6.13
CA PHE A 283 0.65 43.53 4.85
C PHE A 283 0.08 42.15 5.14
N ILE A 284 -1.11 41.87 4.62
CA ILE A 284 -1.87 40.63 4.88
C ILE A 284 -2.09 39.93 3.55
N ASP A 285 -1.86 38.62 3.53
CA ASP A 285 -1.94 37.83 2.32
C ASP A 285 -2.38 36.39 2.63
N ASP A 286 -2.84 35.67 1.60
CA ASP A 286 -3.20 34.23 1.68
C ASP A 286 -4.15 33.92 2.85
N VAL A 287 -5.24 34.67 2.96
CA VAL A 287 -6.27 34.44 3.98
C VAL A 287 -7.13 33.26 3.59
N SER A 288 -7.28 32.30 4.48
CA SER A 288 -8.03 31.05 4.31
C SER A 288 -8.96 30.84 5.51
N ALA A 289 -10.16 30.34 5.28
CA ALA A 289 -11.03 29.80 6.32
C ALA A 289 -11.67 28.50 5.84
N LYS A 290 -11.44 27.41 6.58
CA LYS A 290 -11.91 26.08 6.25
C LYS A 290 -12.56 25.42 7.44
N GLU A 291 -13.60 24.61 7.22
CA GLU A 291 -14.17 23.75 8.27
C GLU A 291 -13.09 22.79 8.79
N VAL A 292 -13.03 22.62 10.11
CA VAL A 292 -12.19 21.58 10.73
C VAL A 292 -12.98 20.28 10.72
N ILE A 293 -12.63 19.38 9.83
CA ILE A 293 -13.20 18.03 9.80
C ILE A 293 -12.47 17.21 10.88
N PRO A 294 -13.15 16.75 11.95
CA PRO A 294 -12.52 15.91 12.96
C PRO A 294 -11.97 14.63 12.35
N ALA A 295 -10.78 14.21 12.73
CA ALA A 295 -10.27 12.90 12.35
C ALA A 295 -11.19 11.81 12.91
N ALA A 296 -11.44 10.77 12.13
CA ALA A 296 -12.20 9.61 12.56
C ALA A 296 -11.47 8.90 13.71
N SER A 297 -12.21 8.34 14.66
CA SER A 297 -11.62 7.51 15.72
C SER A 297 -11.15 6.16 15.18
N GLY A 298 -10.20 5.50 15.85
CA GLY A 298 -9.72 4.18 15.47
C GLY A 298 -10.84 3.16 15.21
N PRO A 299 -11.85 2.99 16.09
CA PRO A 299 -13.00 2.12 15.83
C PRO A 299 -13.83 2.51 14.60
N GLN A 300 -14.01 3.81 14.33
CA GLN A 300 -14.72 4.28 13.14
C GLN A 300 -13.93 3.99 11.86
N ILE A 301 -12.61 4.20 11.88
CA ILE A 301 -11.71 3.86 10.79
C ILE A 301 -11.80 2.35 10.49
N ALA A 302 -11.68 1.51 11.53
CA ALA A 302 -11.76 0.06 11.37
C ALA A 302 -13.10 -0.40 10.78
N ALA A 303 -14.21 0.17 11.23
CA ALA A 303 -15.54 -0.15 10.73
C ALA A 303 -15.72 0.25 9.24
N LYS A 304 -15.21 1.42 8.85
CA LYS A 304 -15.26 1.89 7.46
C LYS A 304 -14.35 1.09 6.53
N LEU A 305 -13.20 0.67 7.00
CA LEU A 305 -12.31 -0.22 6.24
C LEU A 305 -12.92 -1.62 6.07
N ASP A 306 -13.62 -2.14 7.09
CA ASP A 306 -14.35 -3.41 6.99
C ASP A 306 -15.49 -3.31 5.95
N GLU A 307 -16.26 -2.23 5.98
CA GLU A 307 -17.31 -1.96 5.01
C GLU A 307 -16.76 -1.91 3.56
N ALA A 308 -15.62 -1.22 3.35
CA ALA A 308 -14.98 -1.16 2.04
C ALA A 308 -14.40 -2.52 1.59
N LEU A 309 -13.87 -3.30 2.54
CA LEU A 309 -13.34 -4.64 2.29
C LEU A 309 -14.46 -5.62 1.92
N ASP A 310 -15.59 -5.56 2.63
CA ASP A 310 -16.78 -6.36 2.34
C ASP A 310 -17.33 -6.03 0.95
N ASP A 311 -17.53 -4.76 0.63
CA ASP A 311 -18.05 -4.33 -0.67
C ASP A 311 -17.17 -4.86 -1.81
N PHE A 312 -15.86 -4.71 -1.73
CA PHE A 312 -14.94 -5.24 -2.74
C PHE A 312 -14.98 -6.77 -2.83
N ILE A 313 -14.85 -7.48 -1.70
CA ILE A 313 -14.78 -8.95 -1.67
C ILE A 313 -16.10 -9.56 -2.14
N THR A 314 -17.21 -9.13 -1.55
CA THR A 314 -18.54 -9.68 -1.82
C THR A 314 -18.93 -9.48 -3.29
N ASN A 315 -18.74 -8.29 -3.84
CA ASN A 315 -19.06 -8.03 -5.24
C ASN A 315 -18.14 -8.77 -6.20
N THR A 316 -16.81 -8.83 -5.90
CA THR A 316 -15.85 -9.51 -6.77
C THR A 316 -16.07 -11.02 -6.80
N VAL A 317 -16.21 -11.65 -5.63
CA VAL A 317 -16.45 -13.09 -5.53
C VAL A 317 -17.78 -13.49 -6.16
N ASN A 318 -18.86 -12.74 -5.88
CA ASN A 318 -20.17 -12.99 -6.51
C ASN A 318 -20.14 -12.85 -8.03
N ARG A 319 -19.42 -11.84 -8.56
CA ARG A 319 -19.31 -11.62 -10.00
C ARG A 319 -18.69 -12.79 -10.73
N TYR A 320 -17.67 -13.40 -10.14
CA TYR A 320 -16.91 -14.49 -10.77
C TYR A 320 -17.28 -15.88 -10.25
N LYS A 321 -18.34 -15.99 -9.46
CA LYS A 321 -18.88 -17.28 -9.00
C LYS A 321 -19.13 -18.24 -10.15
N GLY A 322 -18.64 -19.47 -10.02
CA GLY A 322 -18.70 -20.50 -11.06
C GLY A 322 -17.68 -20.33 -12.18
N LYS A 323 -16.87 -19.24 -12.17
CA LYS A 323 -15.70 -19.03 -13.06
C LYS A 323 -14.39 -19.15 -12.29
N VAL A 324 -14.31 -18.52 -11.13
CA VAL A 324 -13.19 -18.63 -10.20
C VAL A 324 -13.56 -19.64 -9.14
N ARG A 325 -12.81 -20.73 -9.05
CA ARG A 325 -13.09 -21.86 -8.14
C ARG A 325 -12.41 -21.74 -6.80
N ALA A 326 -11.36 -20.94 -6.73
CA ALA A 326 -10.55 -20.77 -5.53
C ALA A 326 -9.97 -19.35 -5.49
N TRP A 327 -9.75 -18.82 -4.28
CA TRP A 327 -9.25 -17.47 -4.05
C TRP A 327 -8.12 -17.44 -3.03
N ASP A 328 -7.05 -16.70 -3.31
CA ASP A 328 -6.19 -16.15 -2.27
C ASP A 328 -6.96 -15.03 -1.56
N VAL A 329 -7.55 -15.35 -0.41
CA VAL A 329 -8.36 -14.40 0.35
C VAL A 329 -7.47 -13.39 1.06
N VAL A 330 -6.41 -13.88 1.69
CA VAL A 330 -5.42 -13.05 2.39
C VAL A 330 -4.03 -13.39 1.88
N ASN A 331 -3.33 -12.36 1.41
CA ASN A 331 -1.96 -12.47 0.91
C ASN A 331 -0.96 -11.81 1.86
N GLU A 332 0.13 -12.52 2.17
CA GLU A 332 1.30 -12.06 2.92
C GLU A 332 1.00 -11.49 4.32
N PRO A 333 0.25 -12.22 5.17
CA PRO A 333 -0.07 -11.74 6.52
C PRO A 333 1.10 -11.82 7.50
N MET A 334 2.21 -12.50 7.15
CA MET A 334 3.39 -12.60 8.00
C MET A 334 4.54 -11.72 7.50
N SER A 335 5.20 -11.01 8.41
CA SER A 335 6.43 -10.27 8.10
C SER A 335 7.59 -11.23 7.78
N PRO A 336 8.70 -10.77 7.18
CA PRO A 336 9.86 -11.62 6.93
C PRO A 336 10.39 -12.32 8.17
N GLY A 337 10.31 -11.69 9.34
CA GLY A 337 10.71 -12.27 10.62
C GLY A 337 9.74 -13.28 11.21
N GLY A 338 8.61 -13.55 10.54
CA GLY A 338 7.59 -14.50 11.00
C GLY A 338 6.58 -13.95 12.00
N ALA A 339 6.66 -12.67 12.38
CA ALA A 339 5.61 -12.03 13.17
C ALA A 339 4.41 -11.68 12.29
N TYR A 340 3.23 -11.53 12.89
CA TYR A 340 2.08 -10.97 12.19
C TYR A 340 2.42 -9.58 11.62
N ARG A 341 2.12 -9.38 10.34
CA ARG A 341 2.58 -8.22 9.58
C ARG A 341 1.87 -6.94 10.00
N THR A 342 2.67 -5.91 10.26
CA THR A 342 2.26 -4.52 10.49
C THR A 342 3.24 -3.59 9.76
N SER A 343 2.96 -2.31 9.64
CA SER A 343 3.91 -1.35 9.06
C SER A 343 5.24 -1.27 9.84
N LEU A 344 5.21 -1.56 11.15
CA LEU A 344 6.38 -1.47 12.01
C LEU A 344 7.39 -2.61 11.81
N ASN A 345 6.95 -3.78 11.29
CA ASN A 345 7.80 -4.96 11.13
C ASN A 345 7.97 -5.43 9.68
N SER A 346 7.43 -4.69 8.71
CA SER A 346 7.55 -4.98 7.28
C SER A 346 8.85 -4.41 6.70
N THR A 347 9.98 -4.99 7.10
CA THR A 347 11.33 -4.54 6.71
C THR A 347 11.67 -4.80 5.23
N ASP A 348 10.88 -5.61 4.57
CA ASP A 348 10.92 -5.93 3.14
C ASP A 348 10.29 -4.86 2.25
N ILE A 349 9.55 -3.92 2.84
CA ILE A 349 8.85 -2.86 2.13
C ILE A 349 9.54 -1.51 2.42
N SER A 350 10.10 -0.91 1.39
CA SER A 350 10.70 0.42 1.49
C SER A 350 9.65 1.53 1.36
N GLY A 351 9.84 2.62 2.10
CA GLY A 351 9.02 3.83 1.96
C GLY A 351 7.54 3.65 2.30
N ILE A 352 7.18 2.76 3.23
CA ILE A 352 5.78 2.43 3.60
C ILE A 352 4.91 3.67 3.77
N ALA A 353 5.40 4.72 4.44
CA ALA A 353 4.62 5.93 4.74
C ALA A 353 4.17 6.69 3.48
N THR A 354 4.93 6.59 2.40
CA THR A 354 4.71 7.32 1.14
C THR A 354 4.45 6.40 -0.05
N LYS A 355 4.43 5.06 0.18
CA LYS A 355 4.23 4.09 -0.89
C LYS A 355 2.83 4.26 -1.49
N PRO A 356 2.72 4.50 -2.80
CA PRO A 356 1.43 4.59 -3.46
C PRO A 356 0.74 3.21 -3.48
N ASN A 357 -0.58 3.20 -3.56
CA ASN A 357 -1.38 1.98 -3.64
C ASN A 357 -1.13 0.98 -2.50
N PHE A 358 -0.85 1.49 -1.31
CA PHE A 358 -0.49 0.72 -0.13
C PHE A 358 -1.35 1.10 1.07
N LEU A 359 -1.91 0.08 1.75
CA LEU A 359 -2.58 0.21 3.04
C LEU A 359 -2.33 -1.03 3.88
N MET A 360 -1.70 -0.87 5.03
CA MET A 360 -1.53 -1.96 5.99
C MET A 360 -2.82 -2.15 6.80
N TRP A 361 -3.68 -3.07 6.37
CA TRP A 361 -4.98 -3.35 7.01
C TRP A 361 -4.86 -3.62 8.50
N SER A 362 -3.81 -4.34 8.90
CA SER A 362 -3.54 -4.71 10.29
C SER A 362 -3.28 -3.53 11.22
N ASP A 363 -2.78 -2.40 10.71
CA ASP A 363 -2.53 -1.21 11.52
C ASP A 363 -3.83 -0.57 12.01
N TYR A 364 -4.92 -0.75 11.27
CA TYR A 364 -6.23 -0.15 11.55
C TYR A 364 -7.25 -1.15 12.10
N MET A 365 -7.23 -2.38 11.61
CA MET A 365 -8.21 -3.42 11.95
C MET A 365 -7.62 -4.53 12.83
N GLY A 366 -6.32 -4.46 13.15
CA GLY A 366 -5.63 -5.52 13.86
C GLY A 366 -5.62 -6.83 13.05
N ARG A 367 -5.56 -7.96 13.77
CA ARG A 367 -5.56 -9.31 13.15
C ARG A 367 -6.90 -9.70 12.53
N ASP A 368 -7.98 -9.03 12.94
CA ASP A 368 -9.34 -9.39 12.57
C ASP A 368 -9.69 -9.04 11.12
N TYR A 369 -8.90 -8.19 10.41
CA TYR A 369 -9.14 -7.96 8.99
C TYR A 369 -9.10 -9.26 8.18
N ALA A 370 -8.19 -10.17 8.53
CA ALA A 370 -8.07 -11.46 7.85
C ALA A 370 -9.30 -12.35 8.11
N LEU A 371 -9.76 -12.41 9.37
CA LEU A 371 -11.00 -13.14 9.73
C LEU A 371 -12.19 -12.62 8.91
N LYS A 372 -12.36 -11.29 8.85
CA LYS A 372 -13.44 -10.65 8.11
C LYS A 372 -13.34 -10.91 6.61
N ALA A 373 -12.15 -10.81 6.01
CA ALA A 373 -11.95 -11.14 4.60
C ALA A 373 -12.41 -12.58 4.26
N PHE A 374 -12.05 -13.57 5.09
CA PHE A 374 -12.52 -14.94 4.92
C PHE A 374 -14.04 -15.08 5.11
N GLN A 375 -14.63 -14.37 6.08
CA GLN A 375 -16.09 -14.39 6.31
C GLN A 375 -16.86 -13.79 5.12
N HIS A 376 -16.41 -12.64 4.59
CA HIS A 376 -17.01 -12.01 3.42
C HIS A 376 -16.91 -12.91 2.18
N ALA A 377 -15.73 -13.49 1.92
CA ALA A 377 -15.52 -14.39 0.79
C ALA A 377 -16.39 -15.66 0.89
N ALA A 378 -16.46 -16.28 2.08
CA ALA A 378 -17.29 -17.46 2.31
C ALA A 378 -18.78 -17.18 2.22
N ALA A 379 -19.24 -15.99 2.64
CA ALA A 379 -20.62 -15.55 2.52
C ALA A 379 -21.00 -15.33 1.04
N ALA A 380 -20.10 -14.76 0.24
CA ALA A 380 -20.32 -14.52 -1.18
C ALA A 380 -20.34 -15.82 -2.00
N ASP A 381 -19.39 -16.75 -1.75
CA ASP A 381 -19.37 -18.07 -2.38
C ASP A 381 -18.90 -19.16 -1.41
N ALA A 382 -19.84 -19.86 -0.79
CA ALA A 382 -19.55 -20.97 0.10
C ALA A 382 -18.91 -22.18 -0.61
N THR A 383 -18.96 -22.24 -1.95
CA THR A 383 -18.44 -23.37 -2.74
C THR A 383 -17.01 -23.16 -3.22
N ALA A 384 -16.53 -21.92 -3.23
CA ALA A 384 -15.15 -21.63 -3.58
C ALA A 384 -14.18 -22.12 -2.51
N ASP A 385 -13.02 -22.64 -2.92
CA ASP A 385 -11.91 -22.92 -2.01
C ASP A 385 -11.21 -21.61 -1.60
N LEU A 386 -10.98 -21.40 -0.32
CA LEU A 386 -10.42 -20.19 0.24
C LEU A 386 -9.02 -20.43 0.81
N TYR A 387 -8.04 -19.68 0.32
CA TYR A 387 -6.63 -19.84 0.66
C TYR A 387 -6.08 -18.63 1.40
N ILE A 388 -5.08 -18.90 2.24
CA ILE A 388 -4.14 -17.91 2.75
C ILE A 388 -2.80 -18.14 2.05
N ASN A 389 -2.15 -17.08 1.57
CA ASN A 389 -0.95 -17.18 0.75
C ASN A 389 0.20 -16.36 1.34
N ASP A 390 1.43 -16.90 1.35
CA ASP A 390 2.60 -16.16 1.84
C ASP A 390 3.89 -16.63 1.15
N PHE A 391 4.93 -15.77 1.18
CA PHE A 391 6.26 -16.02 0.62
C PHE A 391 7.29 -16.40 1.68
N GLY A 392 8.42 -16.96 1.23
CA GLY A 392 9.60 -17.21 2.08
C GLY A 392 9.38 -18.23 3.20
N LEU A 393 8.35 -19.07 3.09
CA LEU A 393 8.05 -20.12 4.06
C LEU A 393 9.12 -21.22 4.02
N GLU A 394 9.69 -21.50 2.86
CA GLU A 394 10.79 -22.44 2.64
C GLU A 394 12.08 -21.95 3.30
N SER A 395 12.28 -20.65 3.39
CA SER A 395 13.50 -20.04 3.95
C SER A 395 13.43 -19.82 5.46
N SER A 396 12.23 -19.76 6.05
CA SER A 396 12.02 -19.46 7.47
C SER A 396 11.06 -20.45 8.14
N ALA A 397 11.60 -21.36 8.95
CA ALA A 397 10.80 -22.27 9.76
C ALA A 397 9.86 -21.52 10.72
N ALA A 398 10.33 -20.44 11.34
CA ALA A 398 9.55 -19.63 12.25
C ALA A 398 8.36 -18.96 11.54
N LYS A 399 8.55 -18.47 10.31
CA LYS A 399 7.47 -17.88 9.51
C LYS A 399 6.43 -18.92 9.13
N THR A 400 6.86 -20.13 8.73
CA THR A 400 5.96 -21.26 8.46
C THR A 400 5.11 -21.62 9.69
N ASP A 401 5.75 -21.75 10.86
CA ASP A 401 5.06 -22.08 12.11
C ASP A 401 4.06 -20.97 12.51
N SER A 402 4.44 -19.71 12.34
CA SER A 402 3.57 -18.57 12.63
C SER A 402 2.36 -18.50 11.70
N LEU A 403 2.54 -18.78 10.41
CA LEU A 403 1.42 -18.83 9.46
C LEU A 403 0.44 -19.95 9.82
N ILE A 404 0.95 -21.16 10.13
CA ILE A 404 0.12 -22.30 10.57
C ILE A 404 -0.65 -21.96 11.85
N ALA A 405 0.02 -21.35 12.83
CA ALA A 405 -0.62 -20.90 14.07
C ALA A 405 -1.72 -19.86 13.79
N PHE A 406 -1.48 -18.93 12.87
CA PHE A 406 -2.47 -17.93 12.48
C PHE A 406 -3.67 -18.55 11.75
N VAL A 407 -3.45 -19.50 10.84
CA VAL A 407 -4.52 -20.28 10.21
C VAL A 407 -5.38 -20.97 11.25
N ASN A 408 -4.77 -21.64 12.24
CA ASN A 408 -5.49 -22.32 13.32
C ASN A 408 -6.29 -21.32 14.17
N GLU A 409 -5.75 -20.14 14.46
CA GLU A 409 -6.46 -19.07 15.15
C GLU A 409 -7.70 -18.65 14.37
N LEU A 410 -7.56 -18.32 13.08
CA LEU A 410 -8.68 -17.89 12.24
C LEU A 410 -9.77 -18.98 12.13
N LYS A 411 -9.37 -20.24 11.96
CA LYS A 411 -10.31 -21.38 11.94
C LYS A 411 -11.05 -21.53 13.27
N SER A 412 -10.37 -21.36 14.39
CA SER A 412 -11.00 -21.41 15.72
C SER A 412 -12.04 -20.30 15.94
N LYS A 413 -11.90 -19.19 15.22
CA LYS A 413 -12.86 -18.07 15.17
C LYS A 413 -13.95 -18.24 14.10
N GLY A 414 -13.98 -19.37 13.39
CA GLY A 414 -15.01 -19.71 12.40
C GLY A 414 -14.68 -19.29 10.95
N ALA A 415 -13.43 -18.95 10.62
CA ALA A 415 -13.04 -18.74 9.24
C ALA A 415 -13.07 -20.05 8.43
N LYS A 416 -13.66 -20.02 7.23
CA LYS A 416 -13.51 -21.08 6.22
C LYS A 416 -12.15 -20.90 5.56
N ILE A 417 -11.20 -21.78 5.85
CA ILE A 417 -9.89 -21.85 5.21
C ILE A 417 -9.70 -23.27 4.71
N ASP A 418 -9.67 -23.44 3.40
CA ASP A 418 -9.56 -24.73 2.73
C ASP A 418 -8.11 -25.07 2.38
N GLY A 419 -7.24 -24.06 2.21
CA GLY A 419 -5.87 -24.29 1.81
C GLY A 419 -4.88 -23.21 2.21
N ILE A 420 -3.59 -23.56 2.03
CA ILE A 420 -2.44 -22.66 2.20
C ILE A 420 -1.69 -22.62 0.87
N GLY A 421 -1.44 -21.40 0.38
CA GLY A 421 -0.52 -21.10 -0.73
C GLY A 421 0.88 -20.81 -0.19
N THR A 422 1.90 -21.34 -0.86
CA THR A 422 3.30 -20.94 -0.70
C THR A 422 3.80 -20.39 -2.02
N GLN A 423 4.26 -19.13 -2.01
CA GLN A 423 4.65 -18.45 -3.25
C GLN A 423 5.85 -19.11 -3.94
N MET A 424 6.88 -19.46 -3.19
CA MET A 424 8.10 -20.09 -3.69
C MET A 424 8.81 -19.25 -4.79
N HIS A 425 9.02 -17.96 -4.53
CA HIS A 425 9.94 -17.14 -5.30
C HIS A 425 11.39 -17.51 -4.95
N LEU A 426 11.94 -18.49 -5.66
CA LEU A 426 13.21 -19.10 -5.32
C LEU A 426 14.39 -18.36 -5.94
N ALA A 427 15.54 -18.45 -5.27
CA ALA A 427 16.77 -17.85 -5.75
C ALA A 427 17.97 -18.78 -5.51
N ARG A 428 18.75 -19.04 -6.54
CA ARG A 428 19.93 -19.94 -6.48
C ARG A 428 20.87 -19.65 -5.31
N THR A 429 21.04 -18.38 -4.94
CA THR A 429 22.01 -17.96 -3.93
C THR A 429 21.48 -18.09 -2.49
N THR A 430 20.17 -18.28 -2.30
CA THR A 430 19.53 -18.32 -0.97
C THR A 430 18.67 -19.58 -0.75
N ILE A 431 18.56 -20.46 -1.74
CA ILE A 431 17.72 -21.65 -1.65
C ILE A 431 18.24 -22.62 -0.58
N SER A 432 17.31 -23.18 0.19
CA SER A 432 17.54 -24.30 1.11
C SER A 432 16.64 -25.47 0.72
N TYR A 433 17.22 -26.53 0.19
CA TYR A 433 16.48 -27.75 -0.15
C TYR A 433 15.84 -28.40 1.07
N ALA A 434 16.57 -28.50 2.17
CA ALA A 434 16.03 -28.97 3.44
C ALA A 434 14.92 -28.04 3.98
N GLY A 435 15.00 -26.74 3.66
CA GLY A 435 13.97 -25.77 3.99
C GLY A 435 12.67 -26.01 3.22
N ILE A 436 12.77 -26.34 1.92
CA ILE A 436 11.62 -26.71 1.09
C ILE A 436 10.95 -27.97 1.63
N ASP A 437 11.71 -29.05 1.88
CA ASP A 437 11.18 -30.30 2.41
C ASP A 437 10.46 -30.08 3.75
N ARG A 438 11.12 -29.40 4.70
CA ARG A 438 10.55 -29.07 6.01
C ARG A 438 9.25 -28.28 5.90
N MET A 439 9.21 -27.29 5.00
CA MET A 439 8.02 -26.49 4.75
C MET A 439 6.88 -27.37 4.22
N MET A 440 7.13 -28.18 3.20
CA MET A 440 6.12 -29.06 2.61
C MET A 440 5.57 -30.06 3.63
N GLU A 441 6.43 -30.66 4.46
CA GLU A 441 6.02 -31.54 5.56
C GLU A 441 5.10 -30.86 6.56
N LYS A 442 5.48 -29.64 7.02
CA LYS A 442 4.69 -28.87 7.98
C LYS A 442 3.35 -28.42 7.43
N LEU A 443 3.33 -27.96 6.18
CA LEU A 443 2.09 -27.54 5.53
C LEU A 443 1.16 -28.74 5.32
N ALA A 444 1.69 -29.87 4.85
CA ALA A 444 0.92 -31.10 4.68
C ALA A 444 0.33 -31.61 6.01
N ALA A 445 1.06 -31.49 7.12
CA ALA A 445 0.60 -31.89 8.45
C ALA A 445 -0.63 -31.09 8.94
N THR A 446 -0.97 -29.95 8.32
CA THR A 446 -2.21 -29.20 8.63
C THR A 446 -3.48 -29.92 8.18
N GLY A 447 -3.39 -30.89 7.25
CA GLY A 447 -4.53 -31.54 6.61
C GLY A 447 -5.25 -30.66 5.58
N LEU A 448 -4.80 -29.43 5.35
CA LEU A 448 -5.37 -28.51 4.37
C LEU A 448 -4.85 -28.80 2.96
N LYS A 449 -5.52 -28.25 1.95
CA LYS A 449 -5.03 -28.22 0.58
C LYS A 449 -3.78 -27.35 0.51
N ILE A 450 -2.75 -27.81 -0.20
CA ILE A 450 -1.49 -27.09 -0.38
C ILE A 450 -1.30 -26.75 -1.84
N ARG A 451 -0.97 -25.49 -2.13
CA ARG A 451 -0.69 -24.98 -3.46
C ARG A 451 0.68 -24.31 -3.50
N ILE A 452 1.48 -24.62 -4.51
CA ILE A 452 2.58 -23.75 -4.92
C ILE A 452 1.96 -22.67 -5.79
N SER A 453 1.94 -21.43 -5.29
CA SER A 453 1.11 -20.37 -5.86
C SER A 453 1.82 -19.46 -6.86
N GLU A 454 3.15 -19.29 -6.75
CA GLU A 454 3.87 -18.23 -7.49
C GLU A 454 5.31 -18.63 -7.86
N LEU A 455 5.50 -19.88 -8.30
CA LEU A 455 6.84 -20.43 -8.52
C LEU A 455 7.59 -19.70 -9.63
N ASP A 456 8.70 -19.10 -9.28
CA ASP A 456 9.74 -18.62 -10.20
C ASP A 456 11.14 -18.87 -9.61
N VAL A 457 12.19 -18.87 -10.47
CA VAL A 457 13.54 -19.23 -10.03
C VAL A 457 14.59 -18.28 -10.61
N ARG A 458 15.13 -17.40 -9.78
CA ARG A 458 16.25 -16.51 -10.10
C ARG A 458 17.58 -17.24 -10.07
N VAL A 459 18.40 -17.09 -11.10
CA VAL A 459 19.69 -17.78 -11.19
C VAL A 459 20.87 -16.88 -11.54
N VAL A 460 20.67 -15.76 -12.24
CA VAL A 460 21.75 -14.86 -12.69
C VAL A 460 22.27 -14.01 -11.54
N GLN A 461 21.40 -13.34 -10.78
CA GLN A 461 21.65 -12.62 -9.54
C GLN A 461 23.06 -11.97 -9.44
N ASN A 462 23.23 -10.77 -9.99
CA ASN A 462 24.48 -10.00 -9.92
C ASN A 462 25.72 -10.71 -10.53
N SER A 463 25.52 -11.68 -11.40
CA SER A 463 26.63 -12.32 -12.09
C SER A 463 27.29 -11.34 -13.06
N ALA A 464 28.61 -11.24 -13.00
CA ALA A 464 29.40 -10.43 -13.94
C ALA A 464 29.30 -10.91 -15.40
N SER A 465 28.80 -12.13 -15.65
CA SER A 465 28.65 -12.71 -16.99
C SER A 465 27.48 -12.17 -17.79
N GLY A 466 26.51 -11.49 -17.16
CA GLY A 466 25.32 -10.93 -17.80
C GLY A 466 24.56 -11.94 -18.69
N GLY A 467 23.33 -12.31 -18.30
CA GLY A 467 22.46 -13.17 -19.11
C GLY A 467 22.49 -14.66 -18.73
N MET A 468 21.58 -15.40 -19.36
CA MET A 468 21.41 -16.84 -19.13
C MET A 468 22.54 -17.63 -19.82
N THR A 469 23.30 -18.38 -19.04
CA THR A 469 24.30 -19.32 -19.52
C THR A 469 23.79 -20.76 -19.44
N PRO A 470 24.40 -21.75 -20.16
CA PRO A 470 24.03 -23.15 -20.00
C PRO A 470 24.14 -23.66 -18.56
N LEU A 471 25.12 -23.15 -17.80
CA LEU A 471 25.28 -23.47 -16.37
C LEU A 471 24.09 -22.96 -15.54
N PHE A 472 23.68 -21.70 -15.76
CA PHE A 472 22.52 -21.13 -15.06
C PHE A 472 21.22 -21.82 -15.46
N ALA A 473 21.05 -22.23 -16.72
CA ALA A 473 19.93 -23.02 -17.19
C ALA A 473 19.86 -24.40 -16.47
N GLY A 474 21.01 -25.04 -16.28
CA GLY A 474 21.11 -26.29 -15.49
C GLY A 474 20.73 -26.08 -14.02
N TYR A 475 21.24 -25.04 -13.36
CA TYR A 475 20.82 -24.71 -11.98
C TYR A 475 19.33 -24.43 -11.88
N GLN A 476 18.79 -23.67 -12.80
CA GLN A 476 17.35 -23.35 -12.82
C GLN A 476 16.51 -24.61 -12.94
N ALA A 477 16.85 -25.48 -13.89
CA ALA A 477 16.16 -26.74 -14.10
C ALA A 477 16.20 -27.65 -12.85
N ALA A 478 17.36 -27.77 -12.20
CA ALA A 478 17.52 -28.56 -10.98
C ALA A 478 16.68 -28.01 -9.81
N ILE A 479 16.60 -26.68 -9.66
CA ILE A 479 15.81 -26.07 -8.59
C ILE A 479 14.32 -26.28 -8.83
N TYR A 480 13.83 -26.05 -10.05
CA TYR A 480 12.44 -26.34 -10.41
C TYR A 480 12.08 -27.82 -10.16
N LYS A 481 12.94 -28.72 -10.64
CA LYS A 481 12.75 -30.17 -10.45
C LYS A 481 12.61 -30.51 -8.98
N TYR A 482 13.55 -30.05 -8.14
CA TYR A 482 13.53 -30.34 -6.72
C TYR A 482 12.28 -29.81 -6.01
N ALA A 483 11.86 -28.58 -6.34
CA ALA A 483 10.66 -27.99 -5.77
C ALA A 483 9.42 -28.86 -6.02
N ILE A 484 9.28 -29.36 -7.27
CA ILE A 484 8.17 -30.23 -7.65
C ILE A 484 8.30 -31.62 -6.99
N GLU A 485 9.48 -32.22 -6.99
CA GLU A 485 9.72 -33.53 -6.34
C GLU A 485 9.42 -33.48 -4.84
N SER A 486 9.83 -32.41 -4.15
CA SER A 486 9.52 -32.19 -2.74
C SER A 486 8.01 -32.09 -2.49
N TYR A 487 7.30 -31.30 -3.33
CA TYR A 487 5.84 -31.20 -3.26
C TYR A 487 5.17 -32.56 -3.48
N MET A 488 5.59 -33.31 -4.49
CA MET A 488 5.05 -34.65 -4.79
C MET A 488 5.34 -35.66 -3.68
N LYS A 489 6.49 -35.55 -3.03
CA LYS A 489 6.93 -36.46 -1.96
C LYS A 489 6.22 -36.22 -0.65
N HIS A 490 6.10 -34.96 -0.22
CA HIS A 490 5.68 -34.60 1.12
C HIS A 490 4.20 -34.22 1.23
N VAL A 491 3.58 -33.76 0.13
CA VAL A 491 2.16 -33.41 0.14
C VAL A 491 1.33 -34.59 -0.35
N PRO A 492 0.43 -35.15 0.49
CA PRO A 492 -0.47 -36.24 0.07
C PRO A 492 -1.31 -35.87 -1.15
N ALA A 493 -1.60 -36.83 -2.03
CA ALA A 493 -2.34 -36.60 -3.27
C ALA A 493 -3.67 -35.85 -3.05
N ALA A 494 -4.41 -36.18 -2.00
CA ALA A 494 -5.68 -35.54 -1.66
C ALA A 494 -5.55 -34.06 -1.23
N GLN A 495 -4.35 -33.61 -0.87
CA GLN A 495 -4.06 -32.23 -0.48
C GLN A 495 -3.41 -31.41 -1.61
N ARG A 496 -2.99 -32.03 -2.74
CA ARG A 496 -2.35 -31.32 -3.83
C ARG A 496 -3.37 -30.48 -4.60
N ALA A 497 -3.27 -29.16 -4.44
CA ALA A 497 -4.24 -28.22 -5.01
C ALA A 497 -3.74 -27.52 -6.27
N GLY A 498 -2.51 -27.76 -6.67
CA GLY A 498 -1.94 -27.22 -7.91
C GLY A 498 -0.60 -26.52 -7.72
N ILE A 499 -0.03 -26.19 -8.88
CA ILE A 499 1.23 -25.46 -9.01
C ILE A 499 1.01 -24.33 -10.03
N THR A 500 1.36 -23.09 -9.68
CA THR A 500 1.34 -21.95 -10.60
C THR A 500 2.76 -21.45 -10.82
N ILE A 501 3.18 -21.38 -12.08
CA ILE A 501 4.40 -20.68 -12.50
C ILE A 501 4.09 -19.19 -12.56
N TRP A 502 4.92 -18.34 -11.91
CA TRP A 502 4.61 -16.92 -11.79
C TRP A 502 5.02 -16.12 -13.01
N GLY A 503 4.37 -16.39 -14.12
CA GLY A 503 4.55 -15.78 -15.43
C GLY A 503 4.66 -16.82 -16.54
N VAL A 504 4.83 -16.35 -17.78
CA VAL A 504 4.90 -17.21 -18.96
C VAL A 504 6.31 -17.25 -19.51
N ASN A 505 6.79 -16.14 -20.08
CA ASN A 505 8.12 -16.01 -20.66
C ASN A 505 8.96 -14.97 -19.91
N ASP A 506 10.27 -15.10 -20.00
CA ASP A 506 11.22 -14.29 -19.24
C ASP A 506 11.00 -12.78 -19.42
N ALA A 507 10.77 -12.30 -20.65
CA ALA A 507 10.60 -10.87 -20.95
C ALA A 507 9.41 -10.22 -20.25
N ASN A 508 8.37 -11.00 -19.92
CA ASN A 508 7.16 -10.52 -19.23
C ASN A 508 7.18 -10.80 -17.72
N SER A 509 8.29 -11.33 -17.17
CA SER A 509 8.43 -11.54 -15.73
C SER A 509 8.70 -10.24 -15.00
N TRP A 510 8.12 -10.09 -13.81
CA TRP A 510 8.41 -9.00 -12.87
C TRP A 510 9.90 -8.93 -12.46
N LEU A 511 10.63 -10.03 -12.59
CA LEU A 511 12.06 -10.15 -12.27
C LEU A 511 13.00 -9.84 -13.44
N TYR A 512 12.50 -9.72 -14.66
CA TYR A 512 13.34 -9.63 -15.88
C TYR A 512 14.26 -8.40 -15.89
N SER A 513 13.75 -7.26 -15.47
CA SER A 513 14.52 -5.99 -15.33
C SER A 513 15.52 -5.75 -16.49
N GLY A 514 15.04 -5.83 -17.73
CA GLY A 514 15.88 -5.59 -18.93
C GLY A 514 16.94 -6.66 -19.20
N GLY A 515 16.74 -7.91 -18.75
CA GLY A 515 17.67 -9.01 -18.95
C GLY A 515 18.59 -9.30 -17.78
N ALA A 516 18.28 -8.74 -16.60
CA ALA A 516 19.05 -9.03 -15.38
C ALA A 516 18.74 -10.43 -14.81
N GLU A 517 17.54 -10.97 -15.10
CA GLU A 517 17.11 -12.32 -14.72
C GLU A 517 16.29 -12.98 -15.82
N PHE A 518 16.23 -14.30 -15.78
CA PHE A 518 15.49 -15.15 -16.71
C PHE A 518 14.75 -16.26 -15.94
N PRO A 519 13.73 -15.93 -15.15
CA PRO A 519 13.25 -16.79 -14.08
C PRO A 519 12.26 -17.87 -14.50
N LEU A 520 11.71 -17.82 -15.72
CA LEU A 520 10.55 -18.58 -16.14
C LEU A 520 10.86 -19.78 -17.06
N LEU A 521 9.82 -20.46 -17.52
CA LEU A 521 9.92 -21.70 -18.27
C LEU A 521 10.13 -21.51 -19.79
N TYR A 522 9.83 -20.30 -20.27
CA TYR A 522 10.01 -19.93 -21.68
C TYR A 522 10.98 -18.77 -21.81
N ASP A 523 11.78 -18.81 -22.86
CA ASP A 523 12.60 -17.68 -23.27
C ASP A 523 11.76 -16.55 -23.90
N ASN A 524 12.43 -15.50 -24.37
CA ASN A 524 11.76 -14.35 -24.96
C ASN A 524 11.07 -14.65 -26.30
N GLU A 525 11.43 -15.75 -26.99
CA GLU A 525 10.81 -16.23 -28.20
C GLU A 525 9.79 -17.36 -27.97
N TYR A 526 9.35 -17.56 -26.72
CA TYR A 526 8.40 -18.60 -26.30
C TYR A 526 8.89 -20.04 -26.56
N LYS A 527 10.22 -20.27 -26.62
CA LYS A 527 10.79 -21.61 -26.63
C LYS A 527 10.89 -22.14 -25.21
N ARG A 528 10.54 -23.41 -25.03
CA ARG A 528 10.64 -24.10 -23.74
C ARG A 528 12.11 -24.21 -23.31
N LYS A 529 12.42 -23.80 -22.12
CA LYS A 529 13.76 -23.89 -21.50
C LYS A 529 13.96 -25.26 -20.84
N PRO A 530 15.22 -25.64 -20.48
CA PRO A 530 15.49 -26.87 -19.73
C PRO A 530 14.64 -27.03 -18.46
N ALA A 531 14.29 -25.94 -17.80
CA ALA A 531 13.42 -25.92 -16.62
C ALA A 531 12.03 -26.50 -16.90
N TYR A 532 11.46 -26.28 -18.09
CA TYR A 532 10.18 -26.87 -18.51
C TYR A 532 10.25 -28.40 -18.52
N THR A 533 11.28 -28.95 -19.14
CA THR A 533 11.47 -30.41 -19.20
C THR A 533 11.74 -31.01 -17.81
N ALA A 534 12.46 -30.28 -16.97
CA ALA A 534 12.75 -30.70 -15.60
C ALA A 534 11.49 -30.83 -14.75
N ILE A 535 10.56 -29.88 -14.83
CA ILE A 535 9.24 -29.97 -14.19
C ILE A 535 8.46 -31.19 -14.71
N LEU A 536 8.41 -31.36 -16.03
CA LEU A 536 7.70 -32.50 -16.62
C LEU A 536 8.24 -33.83 -16.09
N GLN A 537 9.56 -34.00 -16.02
CA GLN A 537 10.20 -35.20 -15.47
C GLN A 537 9.84 -35.41 -14.00
N ALA A 538 9.83 -34.34 -13.19
CA ALA A 538 9.46 -34.42 -11.77
C ALA A 538 8.00 -34.83 -11.58
N LEU A 539 7.08 -34.31 -12.39
CA LEU A 539 5.66 -34.68 -12.33
C LEU A 539 5.39 -36.12 -12.77
N GLN A 540 6.19 -36.64 -13.70
CA GLN A 540 6.06 -38.01 -14.25
C GLN A 540 6.84 -39.06 -13.43
N ALA A 541 7.73 -38.65 -12.53
CA ALA A 541 8.43 -39.57 -11.64
C ALA A 541 7.43 -40.21 -10.65
N LYS A 542 7.20 -41.53 -10.80
CA LYS A 542 6.30 -42.32 -9.95
C LYS A 542 7.01 -42.84 -8.72
#